data_8de0abaca21ea5963882a370362f0e3d
#
_entry.id   8de0abaca21ea5963882a370362f0e3d
#
_cell.length_a   1.000
_cell.length_b   1.000
_cell.length_c   1.000
_cell.angle_alpha   90.00
_cell.angle_beta   90.00
_cell.angle_gamma   90.00
#
_symmetry.space_group_name_H-M   'P 1'
#
loop_
_entity.id
_entity.type
_entity.pdbx_description
1 polymer ?
#
loop_
_entity_poly.entity_id
_entity_poly.type
_entity_poly.pdbx_seq_one_letter_code
_entity_poly.pdbx_strand_id
1 'polypeptide(L)'
;MATSDKLVNYIAKISRKTYKKNTETKSFKNIGSFGSVFDLSALKMNNPLIVSSTDGVGTKIEIANQLKKYNTIGIDLVAMSVNDLIVQGAKPIFVLD
;
A
#
# COMPACT_ATOMS: atom_id res chain seq x y z
N MET A 1 6.63 -21.31 -10.15
CA MET A 1 7.33 -21.28 -8.86
C MET A 1 8.47 -20.26 -8.85
N ALA A 2 9.55 -20.48 -9.61
CA ALA A 2 10.69 -19.54 -9.63
C ALA A 2 10.30 -18.12 -10.06
N THR A 3 9.39 -17.98 -11.04
CA THR A 3 8.92 -16.67 -11.53
C THR A 3 8.13 -15.94 -10.45
N SER A 4 7.27 -16.63 -9.70
CA SER A 4 6.51 -16.05 -8.59
C SER A 4 7.43 -15.59 -7.47
N ASP A 5 8.45 -16.37 -7.13
CA ASP A 5 9.42 -16.01 -6.10
C ASP A 5 10.23 -14.78 -6.50
N LYS A 6 10.63 -14.67 -7.77
CA LYS A 6 11.33 -13.49 -8.29
C LYS A 6 10.46 -12.25 -8.21
N LEU A 7 9.18 -12.36 -8.54
CA LEU A 7 8.23 -11.24 -8.47
C LEU A 7 8.04 -10.79 -7.03
N VAL A 8 7.82 -11.73 -6.11
CA VAL A 8 7.66 -11.41 -4.69
C VAL A 8 8.90 -10.72 -4.13
N ASN A 9 10.10 -11.21 -4.46
CA ASN A 9 11.34 -10.59 -4.02
C ASN A 9 11.52 -9.19 -4.58
N TYR A 10 11.15 -8.96 -5.83
CA TYR A 10 11.20 -7.66 -6.47
C TYR A 10 10.25 -6.67 -5.79
N ILE A 11 9.01 -7.09 -5.54
CA ILE A 11 8.01 -6.28 -4.83
C ILE A 11 8.50 -5.94 -3.43
N ALA A 12 9.04 -6.91 -2.70
CA ALA A 12 9.56 -6.69 -1.36
C ALA A 12 10.69 -5.64 -1.36
N LYS A 13 11.57 -5.70 -2.33
CA LYS A 13 12.67 -4.74 -2.47
C LYS A 13 12.16 -3.32 -2.69
N ILE A 14 11.15 -3.15 -3.54
CA ILE A 14 10.56 -1.84 -3.82
C ILE A 14 9.80 -1.34 -2.59
N SER A 15 9.00 -2.20 -1.97
CA SER A 15 8.16 -1.84 -0.82
C SER A 15 8.97 -1.36 0.38
N ARG A 16 10.15 -1.93 0.60
CA ARG A 16 11.02 -1.51 1.72
C ARG A 16 11.36 -0.02 1.66
N LYS A 17 11.40 0.56 0.47
CA LYS A 17 11.68 1.99 0.30
C LYS A 17 10.57 2.88 0.86
N THR A 18 9.37 2.34 1.03
CA THR A 18 8.22 3.08 1.54
C THR A 18 8.04 2.94 3.05
N TYR A 19 8.75 2.02 3.68
CA TYR A 19 8.60 1.75 5.11
C TYR A 19 9.16 2.90 5.95
N LYS A 20 8.36 3.33 6.92
CA LYS A 20 8.81 4.31 7.91
C LYS A 20 9.51 3.60 9.05
N LYS A 21 10.58 4.19 9.52
CA LYS A 21 11.32 3.69 10.66
C LYS A 21 10.38 3.61 11.88
N ASN A 22 10.43 2.51 12.61
CA ASN A 22 9.68 2.23 13.84
C ASN A 22 8.17 1.98 13.66
N THR A 23 7.64 1.98 12.44
CA THR A 23 6.22 1.68 12.21
C THR A 23 5.99 0.25 11.75
N GLU A 24 7.02 -0.44 11.30
CA GLU A 24 6.95 -1.84 10.91
C GLU A 24 7.74 -2.72 11.88
N THR A 25 7.14 -3.84 12.26
CA THR A 25 7.81 -4.82 13.12
C THR A 25 8.77 -5.64 12.26
N LYS A 26 10.07 -5.49 12.49
CA LYS A 26 11.12 -6.15 11.69
C LYS A 26 11.09 -7.67 11.75
N SER A 27 10.50 -8.24 12.80
CA SER A 27 10.36 -9.69 12.97
C SER A 27 9.29 -10.31 12.09
N PHE A 28 8.48 -9.51 11.41
CA PHE A 28 7.41 -9.99 10.55
C PHE A 28 7.70 -9.72 9.09
N LYS A 29 7.45 -10.72 8.26
CA LYS A 29 7.55 -10.61 6.81
C LYS A 29 6.19 -10.24 6.25
N ASN A 30 6.00 -9.00 5.82
CA ASN A 30 4.72 -8.53 5.29
C ASN A 30 4.49 -8.93 3.84
N ILE A 31 5.53 -8.91 3.01
CA ILE A 31 5.41 -9.34 1.62
C ILE A 31 5.72 -10.83 1.51
N GLY A 32 4.80 -11.58 0.91
CA GLY A 32 4.95 -13.02 0.71
C GLY A 32 4.49 -13.89 1.88
N SER A 33 3.84 -13.31 2.89
CA SER A 33 3.19 -14.05 3.97
C SER A 33 1.67 -13.91 3.87
N PHE A 34 0.95 -14.60 4.75
CA PHE A 34 -0.53 -14.63 4.71
C PHE A 34 -1.18 -13.36 5.24
N GLY A 35 -0.45 -12.55 5.96
CA GLY A 35 -0.96 -11.31 6.50
C GLY A 35 0.15 -10.33 6.78
N SER A 36 -0.24 -9.10 7.06
CA SER A 36 0.69 -8.02 7.36
C SER A 36 0.59 -7.59 8.81
N VAL A 37 1.71 -7.16 9.38
CA VAL A 37 1.76 -6.64 10.73
C VAL A 37 2.24 -5.19 10.69
N PHE A 38 1.49 -4.31 11.35
CA PHE A 38 1.83 -2.90 11.48
C PHE A 38 1.77 -2.52 12.96
N ASP A 39 2.84 -1.93 13.46
CA ASP A 39 2.93 -1.55 14.87
C ASP A 39 2.34 -0.15 15.08
N LEU A 40 1.11 -0.11 15.61
CA LEU A 40 0.41 1.14 15.87
C LEU A 40 0.98 1.89 17.08
N SER A 41 1.67 1.21 17.98
CA SER A 41 2.22 1.85 19.18
C SER A 41 3.25 2.93 18.84
N ALA A 42 3.94 2.78 17.71
CA ALA A 42 4.91 3.75 17.23
C ALA A 42 4.30 5.10 16.88
N LEU A 43 3.00 5.16 16.62
CA LEU A 43 2.29 6.39 16.28
C LEU A 43 1.92 7.24 17.50
N LYS A 44 1.97 6.68 18.69
CA LYS A 44 1.72 7.37 19.99
C LYS A 44 0.39 8.12 20.00
N MET A 45 -0.67 7.50 19.50
CA MET A 45 -2.00 8.07 19.46
C MET A 45 -2.82 7.68 20.68
N ASN A 46 -3.61 8.61 21.21
CA ASN A 46 -4.58 8.35 22.29
C ASN A 46 -5.95 8.04 21.67
N ASN A 47 -6.56 6.92 22.08
CA ASN A 47 -7.88 6.51 21.61
C ASN A 47 -8.02 6.58 20.09
N PRO A 48 -7.15 5.88 19.35
CA PRO A 48 -7.13 6.00 17.89
C PRO A 48 -8.37 5.39 17.25
N LEU A 49 -8.82 6.01 16.15
CA LEU A 49 -9.83 5.46 15.25
C LEU A 49 -9.16 5.06 13.94
N ILE A 50 -9.63 3.99 13.35
CA ILE A 50 -9.15 3.53 12.05
C ILE A 50 -10.15 3.96 10.98
N VAL A 51 -9.65 4.66 9.96
CA VAL A 51 -10.41 4.98 8.75
C VAL A 51 -9.79 4.18 7.61
N SER A 52 -10.62 3.46 6.89
CA SER A 52 -10.15 2.66 5.74
C SER A 52 -11.00 2.94 4.51
N SER A 53 -10.39 2.89 3.35
CA SER A 53 -11.09 2.95 2.08
C SER A 53 -10.50 1.94 1.11
N THR A 54 -11.34 1.45 0.22
CA THR A 54 -10.93 0.56 -0.86
C THR A 54 -11.58 1.04 -2.15
N ASP A 55 -10.81 1.06 -3.22
CA ASP A 55 -11.33 1.46 -4.52
C ASP A 55 -10.45 0.89 -5.63
N GLY A 56 -10.99 0.87 -6.83
CA GLY A 56 -10.25 0.46 -8.02
C GLY A 56 -10.09 1.64 -8.99
N VAL A 57 -9.15 1.52 -9.91
CA VAL A 57 -8.86 2.58 -10.87
C VAL A 57 -9.94 2.73 -11.94
N GLY A 58 -10.77 1.70 -12.13
CA GLY A 58 -11.90 1.75 -13.06
C GLY A 58 -11.48 1.92 -14.52
N THR A 59 -12.10 2.87 -15.21
CA THR A 59 -11.87 3.07 -16.65
C THR A 59 -10.45 3.48 -17.01
N LYS A 60 -9.68 4.04 -16.08
CA LYS A 60 -8.28 4.37 -16.34
C LYS A 60 -7.42 3.14 -16.65
N ILE A 61 -7.77 1.97 -16.12
CA ILE A 61 -7.08 0.72 -16.44
C ILE A 61 -7.28 0.38 -17.92
N GLU A 62 -8.47 0.58 -18.47
CA GLU A 62 -8.72 0.34 -19.89
C GLU A 62 -7.88 1.25 -20.76
N ILE A 63 -7.76 2.52 -20.39
CA ILE A 63 -6.93 3.49 -21.11
C ILE A 63 -5.45 3.06 -21.02
N ALA A 64 -5.00 2.67 -19.85
CA ALA A 64 -3.64 2.17 -19.66
C ALA A 64 -3.36 0.95 -20.54
N ASN A 65 -4.31 0.02 -20.64
CA ASN A 65 -4.19 -1.16 -21.49
C ASN A 65 -4.11 -0.78 -22.97
N GLN A 66 -4.96 0.16 -23.44
CA GLN A 66 -4.93 0.61 -24.82
C GLN A 66 -3.63 1.30 -25.20
N LEU A 67 -3.08 2.11 -24.30
CA LEU A 67 -1.84 2.83 -24.50
C LEU A 67 -0.59 2.01 -24.12
N LYS A 68 -0.78 0.85 -23.50
CA LYS A 68 0.30 0.01 -22.96
C LYS A 68 1.22 0.80 -22.02
N LYS A 69 0.64 1.72 -21.26
CA LYS A 69 1.36 2.56 -20.32
C LYS A 69 0.88 2.28 -18.91
N TYR A 70 1.74 1.65 -18.10
CA TYR A 70 1.38 1.18 -16.76
C TYR A 70 2.18 1.84 -15.64
N ASN A 71 3.14 2.68 -15.97
CA ASN A 71 4.07 3.26 -14.99
C ASN A 71 3.47 4.40 -14.15
N THR A 72 2.26 4.87 -14.48
CA THR A 72 1.60 5.96 -13.74
C THR A 72 0.29 5.56 -13.09
N ILE A 73 -0.28 4.40 -13.45
CA ILE A 73 -1.59 3.99 -12.97
C ILE A 73 -1.60 3.73 -11.44
N GLY A 74 -0.49 3.27 -10.88
CA GLY A 74 -0.36 3.07 -9.45
C GLY A 74 -0.41 4.37 -8.66
N ILE A 75 0.11 5.45 -9.23
CA ILE A 75 0.02 6.78 -8.62
C ILE A 75 -1.45 7.20 -8.50
N ASP A 76 -2.23 7.01 -9.55
CA ASP A 76 -3.65 7.31 -9.55
C ASP A 76 -4.40 6.49 -8.50
N LEU A 77 -4.10 5.20 -8.41
CA LEU A 77 -4.73 4.30 -7.45
C LEU A 77 -4.50 4.76 -6.00
N VAL A 78 -3.27 5.05 -5.64
CA VAL A 78 -2.93 5.51 -4.30
C VAL A 78 -3.54 6.88 -4.02
N ALA A 79 -3.50 7.79 -4.99
CA ALA A 79 -4.05 9.13 -4.85
C ALA A 79 -5.56 9.10 -4.58
N MET A 80 -6.31 8.26 -5.27
CA MET A 80 -7.75 8.10 -5.05
C MET A 80 -8.05 7.66 -3.62
N SER A 81 -7.36 6.63 -3.16
CA SER A 81 -7.56 6.08 -1.81
C SER A 81 -7.15 7.08 -0.73
N VAL A 82 -6.04 7.78 -0.92
CA VAL A 82 -5.55 8.79 0.03
C VAL A 82 -6.51 9.97 0.11
N ASN A 83 -7.05 10.43 -1.02
CA ASN A 83 -8.02 11.53 -1.04
C ASN A 83 -9.27 11.21 -0.22
N ASP A 84 -9.77 9.97 -0.31
CA ASP A 84 -10.92 9.53 0.48
C ASP A 84 -10.62 9.57 1.99
N LEU A 85 -9.42 9.21 2.40
CA LEU A 85 -9.01 9.29 3.80
C LEU A 85 -8.88 10.74 4.28
N ILE A 86 -8.31 11.62 3.45
CA ILE A 86 -8.11 13.03 3.81
C ILE A 86 -9.44 13.75 4.01
N VAL A 87 -10.45 13.42 3.20
CA VAL A 87 -11.81 13.99 3.38
C VAL A 87 -12.37 13.67 4.76
N GLN A 88 -12.03 12.51 5.32
CA GLN A 88 -12.44 12.12 6.67
C GLN A 88 -11.52 12.69 7.76
N GLY A 89 -10.52 13.47 7.40
CA GLY A 89 -9.55 14.01 8.36
C GLY A 89 -8.51 13.01 8.82
N ALA A 90 -8.37 11.89 8.13
CA ALA A 90 -7.45 10.83 8.50
C ALA A 90 -6.07 11.03 7.88
N LYS A 91 -5.05 10.51 8.57
CA LYS A 91 -3.67 10.49 8.07
C LYS A 91 -3.39 9.14 7.42
N PRO A 92 -2.91 9.11 6.18
CA PRO A 92 -2.52 7.85 5.54
C PRO A 92 -1.36 7.19 6.29
N ILE A 93 -1.45 5.89 6.52
CA ILE A 93 -0.43 5.15 7.25
C ILE A 93 0.16 4.04 6.38
N PHE A 94 -0.68 3.20 5.79
CA PHE A 94 -0.23 2.11 4.93
C PHE A 94 -1.28 1.79 3.87
N VAL A 95 -0.83 1.09 2.83
CA VAL A 95 -1.67 0.61 1.74
C VAL A 95 -1.62 -0.91 1.72
N LEU A 96 -2.77 -1.53 1.53
CA LEU A 96 -2.89 -2.97 1.31
C LEU A 96 -3.23 -3.23 -0.16
N ASP A 97 -2.55 -4.24 -0.72
CA ASP A 97 -2.79 -4.66 -2.10
C ASP A 97 -2.87 -6.20 -2.15
#